data_640cb8cfd753b7e2515e46618b1dfb9a
#
_entry.id   640cb8cfd753b7e2515e46618b1dfb9a
#
_cell.length_a   1.000
_cell.length_b   1.000
_cell.length_c   1.000
_cell.angle_alpha   90.00
_cell.angle_beta   90.00
_cell.angle_gamma   90.00
#
_symmetry.space_group_name_H-M   'P 1'
#
loop_
_entity.id
_entity.type
_entity.pdbx_description
1 polymer ?
#
loop_
_entity_poly.entity_id
_entity_poly.type
_entity_poly.pdbx_seq_one_letter_code
_entity_poly.pdbx_strand_id
1 'polypeptide(L)'
;MSDSKYQEFSKKYVRSGRDVIVPKEKNPFKQMKFDTFRLENSPDFGGLGGHVDWGYICDPVNMFPDAAVSESARHLTILGGNPVNYLELHGEVEITLGHNRDDLHVFRFNESVSVYVEKGMFYNINVTKIDSPARPIHYNELVYGDIIPEAAEVAGEDIGEGYRKYLKSGKVLHAVNQPHHEVIYPVIYVGSPMFGAAEPIRRTWMPVSEPHTLANKAHYHKYLEYIVFYGTNPDDPLDLGGIVEFTIGENEDDLTVFTIDKSTQFFVKPGLWHSPMVFSEIRDRNKPIIFCEVSYAPGFGGPDQTVWIDGISPYPPAPPEN
;
A
#
# COMPACT_ATOMS: atom_id res chain seq x y z
N MET A 1 4.43 -7.95 29.45
CA MET A 1 3.81 -6.62 29.67
C MET A 1 2.59 -6.80 30.55
N SER A 2 2.29 -5.88 31.50
CA SER A 2 1.02 -5.97 32.26
C SER A 2 -0.16 -5.68 31.31
N ASP A 3 -1.36 -6.23 31.60
CA ASP A 3 -2.55 -6.05 30.75
C ASP A 3 -2.86 -4.57 30.47
N SER A 4 -2.65 -3.67 31.45
CA SER A 4 -2.86 -2.23 31.28
C SER A 4 -1.86 -1.60 30.32
N LYS A 5 -0.58 -2.01 30.37
CA LYS A 5 0.47 -1.52 29.47
C LYS A 5 0.25 -2.01 28.04
N TYR A 6 -0.19 -3.26 27.88
CA TYR A 6 -0.59 -3.80 26.58
C TYR A 6 -1.75 -3.01 25.96
N GLN A 7 -2.77 -2.71 26.74
CA GLN A 7 -3.94 -1.94 26.28
C GLN A 7 -3.56 -0.50 25.91
N GLU A 8 -2.68 0.14 26.68
CA GLU A 8 -2.20 1.49 26.37
C GLU A 8 -1.37 1.50 25.07
N PHE A 9 -0.46 0.56 24.92
CA PHE A 9 0.33 0.37 23.72
C PHE A 9 -0.56 0.13 22.50
N SER A 10 -1.52 -0.79 22.62
CA SER A 10 -2.47 -1.11 21.55
C SER A 10 -3.26 0.12 21.10
N LYS A 11 -3.80 0.90 22.03
CA LYS A 11 -4.54 2.14 21.70
C LYS A 11 -3.70 3.14 20.91
N LYS A 12 -2.40 3.21 21.19
CA LYS A 12 -1.49 4.17 20.56
C LYS A 12 -1.01 3.74 19.18
N TYR A 13 -0.73 2.46 19.01
CA TYR A 13 -0.01 1.97 17.84
C TYR A 13 -0.78 0.99 16.96
N VAL A 14 -1.97 0.56 17.36
CA VAL A 14 -2.72 -0.48 16.64
C VAL A 14 -4.14 -0.02 16.31
N ARG A 15 -4.57 -0.30 15.10
CA ARG A 15 -5.98 -0.23 14.65
C ARG A 15 -6.33 -1.57 14.02
N SER A 16 -7.47 -2.12 14.37
CA SER A 16 -7.87 -3.46 13.93
C SER A 16 -9.38 -3.62 13.86
N GLY A 17 -9.83 -4.56 13.07
CA GLY A 17 -11.22 -4.91 12.95
C GLY A 17 -12.03 -3.78 12.32
N ARG A 18 -13.15 -3.41 12.93
CA ARG A 18 -14.06 -2.39 12.37
C ARG A 18 -13.48 -0.99 12.33
N ASP A 19 -12.45 -0.71 13.11
CA ASP A 19 -11.80 0.61 13.13
C ASP A 19 -11.03 0.92 11.84
N VAL A 20 -10.74 -0.10 11.02
CA VAL A 20 -10.01 0.02 9.76
C VAL A 20 -10.92 -0.16 8.54
N ILE A 21 -12.25 -0.21 8.73
CA ILE A 21 -13.20 -0.46 7.65
C ILE A 21 -14.09 0.76 7.42
N VAL A 22 -14.16 1.20 6.18
CA VAL A 22 -15.18 2.14 5.69
C VAL A 22 -16.30 1.33 5.07
N PRO A 23 -17.49 1.32 5.69
CA PRO A 23 -18.66 0.63 5.13
C PRO A 23 -18.98 1.16 3.72
N LYS A 24 -19.38 0.27 2.83
CA LYS A 24 -19.69 0.61 1.43
C LYS A 24 -20.72 1.76 1.29
N GLU A 25 -21.63 1.91 2.24
CA GLU A 25 -22.62 2.99 2.27
C GLU A 25 -21.99 4.37 2.48
N LYS A 26 -20.81 4.42 3.11
CA LYS A 26 -20.02 5.63 3.37
C LYS A 26 -18.92 5.84 2.35
N ASN A 27 -18.66 4.86 1.48
CA ASN A 27 -17.65 4.98 0.45
C ASN A 27 -18.10 6.03 -0.58
N PRO A 28 -17.25 7.01 -0.93
CA PRO A 28 -17.55 7.97 -1.99
C PRO A 28 -17.75 7.27 -3.35
N PHE A 29 -17.14 6.11 -3.53
CA PHE A 29 -17.32 5.26 -4.72
C PHE A 29 -18.48 4.28 -4.49
N LYS A 30 -19.72 4.75 -4.70
CA LYS A 30 -20.94 3.94 -4.54
C LYS A 30 -20.97 2.65 -5.39
N GLN A 31 -20.06 2.54 -6.35
CA GLN A 31 -19.88 1.40 -7.24
C GLN A 31 -19.04 0.28 -6.61
N MET A 32 -18.33 0.53 -5.51
CA MET A 32 -17.67 -0.55 -4.78
C MET A 32 -18.70 -1.39 -4.03
N LYS A 33 -18.78 -2.66 -4.38
CA LYS A 33 -19.76 -3.60 -3.78
C LYS A 33 -19.42 -3.96 -2.34
N PHE A 34 -18.17 -3.78 -1.94
CA PHE A 34 -17.60 -4.23 -0.68
C PHE A 34 -17.17 -3.05 0.18
N ASP A 35 -17.07 -3.31 1.47
CA ASP A 35 -16.45 -2.39 2.39
C ASP A 35 -14.99 -2.15 1.99
N THR A 36 -14.50 -0.94 2.23
CA THR A 36 -13.13 -0.56 1.91
C THR A 36 -12.29 -0.62 3.18
N PHE A 37 -11.13 -1.25 3.11
CA PHE A 37 -10.14 -1.16 4.16
C PHE A 37 -9.48 0.22 4.10
N ARG A 38 -9.37 0.93 5.22
CA ARG A 38 -8.79 2.28 5.30
C ARG A 38 -7.72 2.40 6.38
N LEU A 39 -6.58 2.94 6.00
CA LEU A 39 -5.58 3.50 6.89
C LEU A 39 -5.79 5.02 6.97
N GLU A 40 -6.17 5.53 8.12
CA GLU A 40 -6.25 6.97 8.39
C GLU A 40 -5.00 7.46 9.13
N ASN A 41 -4.36 8.49 8.60
CA ASN A 41 -3.25 9.20 9.23
C ASN A 41 -3.79 10.31 10.15
N SER A 42 -4.70 9.95 11.06
CA SER A 42 -5.25 10.91 12.00
C SER A 42 -4.18 11.44 12.99
N PRO A 43 -4.38 12.59 13.62
CA PRO A 43 -3.47 13.12 14.64
C PRO A 43 -3.15 12.10 15.74
N ASP A 44 -4.11 11.22 16.06
CA ASP A 44 -3.96 10.19 17.09
C ASP A 44 -3.27 8.94 16.58
N PHE A 45 -2.98 8.87 15.26
CA PHE A 45 -2.37 7.70 14.63
C PHE A 45 -1.36 8.12 13.54
N GLY A 46 -0.27 8.75 13.96
CA GLY A 46 0.83 9.20 13.12
C GLY A 46 0.77 10.65 12.66
N GLY A 47 -0.40 11.26 12.56
CA GLY A 47 -0.57 12.70 12.40
C GLY A 47 -0.17 13.32 11.06
N LEU A 48 0.01 12.51 10.01
CA LEU A 48 0.47 13.00 8.71
C LEU A 48 -0.66 13.56 7.82
N GLY A 49 -1.90 13.42 8.22
CA GLY A 49 -3.07 13.74 7.40
C GLY A 49 -3.22 12.77 6.22
N GLY A 50 -4.33 12.89 5.48
CA GLY A 50 -4.63 12.01 4.37
C GLY A 50 -5.08 10.61 4.78
N HIS A 51 -5.17 9.72 3.80
CA HIS A 51 -5.56 8.32 4.02
C HIS A 51 -5.06 7.41 2.91
N VAL A 52 -5.07 6.11 3.17
CA VAL A 52 -4.86 5.07 2.17
C VAL A 52 -6.08 4.16 2.17
N ASP A 53 -6.69 3.98 1.02
CA ASP A 53 -7.82 3.09 0.82
C ASP A 53 -7.44 1.88 -0.03
N TRP A 54 -7.97 0.71 0.35
CA TRP A 54 -7.92 -0.52 -0.43
C TRP A 54 -9.34 -1.02 -0.67
N GLY A 55 -9.67 -1.26 -1.92
CA GLY A 55 -11.00 -1.72 -2.31
C GLY A 55 -10.95 -2.65 -3.51
N TYR A 56 -12.11 -3.20 -3.85
CA TYR A 56 -12.27 -4.13 -4.95
C TYR A 56 -13.32 -3.65 -5.93
N ILE A 57 -12.99 -3.64 -7.23
CA ILE A 57 -13.90 -3.33 -8.32
C ILE A 57 -14.26 -4.64 -9.02
N CYS A 58 -15.53 -5.04 -8.91
CA CYS A 58 -16.01 -6.34 -9.38
C CYS A 58 -16.78 -6.27 -10.70
N ASP A 59 -17.22 -5.09 -11.10
CA ASP A 59 -17.92 -4.84 -12.36
C ASP A 59 -17.31 -3.63 -13.07
N PRO A 60 -17.45 -3.54 -14.39
CA PRO A 60 -17.10 -2.34 -15.13
C PRO A 60 -17.75 -1.10 -14.52
N VAL A 61 -16.95 -0.04 -14.35
CA VAL A 61 -17.39 1.20 -13.71
C VAL A 61 -16.60 2.40 -14.21
N ASN A 62 -17.29 3.48 -14.49
CA ASN A 62 -16.71 4.80 -14.69
C ASN A 62 -16.81 5.59 -13.38
N MET A 63 -15.71 5.80 -12.70
CA MET A 63 -15.70 6.37 -11.34
C MET A 63 -16.02 7.86 -11.34
N PHE A 64 -15.56 8.59 -12.35
CA PHE A 64 -15.78 10.04 -12.49
C PHE A 64 -16.08 10.40 -13.94
N PRO A 65 -17.34 10.16 -14.42
CA PRO A 65 -17.67 10.33 -15.85
C PRO A 65 -17.31 11.68 -16.45
N ASP A 66 -17.40 12.76 -15.64
CA ASP A 66 -17.08 14.12 -16.05
C ASP A 66 -15.64 14.54 -15.72
N ALA A 67 -14.79 13.60 -15.32
CA ALA A 67 -13.51 13.79 -14.68
C ALA A 67 -13.57 14.67 -13.40
N ALA A 68 -13.02 14.15 -12.30
CA ALA A 68 -12.93 14.88 -11.05
C ALA A 68 -11.68 15.76 -11.02
N VAL A 69 -11.75 16.88 -10.29
CA VAL A 69 -10.55 17.67 -9.96
C VAL A 69 -9.97 17.14 -8.65
N SER A 70 -8.68 16.86 -8.63
CA SER A 70 -8.01 16.41 -7.41
C SER A 70 -7.77 17.58 -6.47
N GLU A 71 -8.39 17.55 -5.29
CA GLU A 71 -8.19 18.58 -4.26
C GLU A 71 -6.86 18.44 -3.51
N SER A 72 -6.26 17.23 -3.57
CA SER A 72 -4.97 16.91 -2.97
C SER A 72 -4.18 16.03 -3.93
N ALA A 73 -2.85 16.06 -3.87
CA ALA A 73 -2.06 15.08 -4.61
C ALA A 73 -2.38 13.66 -4.12
N ARG A 74 -2.33 12.70 -5.03
CA ARG A 74 -2.65 11.30 -4.74
C ARG A 74 -1.91 10.32 -5.64
N HIS A 75 -1.72 9.12 -5.13
CA HIS A 75 -1.36 7.96 -5.94
C HIS A 75 -2.56 7.03 -6.03
N LEU A 76 -2.94 6.71 -7.25
CA LEU A 76 -3.93 5.68 -7.56
C LEU A 76 -3.18 4.47 -8.09
N THR A 77 -3.46 3.28 -7.56
CA THR A 77 -2.83 2.05 -8.03
C THR A 77 -3.92 1.01 -8.30
N ILE A 78 -3.95 0.54 -9.52
CA ILE A 78 -4.89 -0.45 -10.01
C ILE A 78 -4.10 -1.74 -10.23
N LEU A 79 -4.39 -2.76 -9.46
CA LEU A 79 -3.72 -4.05 -9.50
C LEU A 79 -4.69 -5.14 -9.96
N GLY A 80 -4.16 -6.20 -10.53
CA GLY A 80 -4.96 -7.37 -10.90
C GLY A 80 -5.54 -8.08 -9.70
N GLY A 81 -6.70 -8.72 -9.87
CA GLY A 81 -7.37 -9.46 -8.82
C GLY A 81 -6.80 -10.85 -8.52
N ASN A 82 -5.67 -11.20 -9.17
CA ASN A 82 -4.94 -12.41 -8.83
C ASN A 82 -3.75 -12.05 -7.92
N PRO A 83 -3.85 -12.30 -6.61
CA PRO A 83 -2.81 -11.89 -5.68
C PRO A 83 -1.48 -12.63 -5.87
N VAL A 84 -1.47 -13.77 -6.58
CA VAL A 84 -0.22 -14.46 -6.96
C VAL A 84 0.39 -13.91 -8.26
N ASN A 85 -0.32 -13.03 -8.97
CA ASN A 85 0.19 -12.27 -10.11
C ASN A 85 -0.54 -10.94 -10.25
N TYR A 86 -0.22 -9.98 -9.40
CA TYR A 86 -0.83 -8.64 -9.43
C TYR A 86 -0.52 -7.83 -10.71
N LEU A 87 0.50 -8.22 -11.49
CA LEU A 87 0.88 -7.46 -12.68
C LEU A 87 -0.13 -7.61 -13.83
N GLU A 88 -0.82 -8.74 -13.91
CA GLU A 88 -1.88 -8.99 -14.89
C GLU A 88 -3.20 -8.44 -14.36
N LEU A 89 -3.75 -7.45 -15.03
CA LEU A 89 -4.98 -6.78 -14.57
C LEU A 89 -6.21 -7.72 -14.61
N HIS A 90 -6.24 -8.67 -15.54
CA HIS A 90 -7.44 -9.48 -15.85
C HIS A 90 -8.66 -8.63 -16.17
N GLY A 91 -8.43 -7.56 -16.92
CA GLY A 91 -9.43 -6.58 -17.31
C GLY A 91 -8.81 -5.47 -18.12
N GLU A 92 -9.57 -4.40 -18.31
CA GLU A 92 -9.13 -3.20 -19.02
C GLU A 92 -9.54 -1.96 -18.22
N VAL A 93 -8.60 -1.01 -18.13
CA VAL A 93 -8.83 0.28 -17.47
C VAL A 93 -8.39 1.43 -18.38
N GLU A 94 -9.18 2.47 -18.40
CA GLU A 94 -8.85 3.76 -19.00
C GLU A 94 -8.57 4.76 -17.88
N ILE A 95 -7.42 5.42 -17.95
CA ILE A 95 -7.04 6.51 -17.05
C ILE A 95 -7.11 7.80 -17.86
N THR A 96 -7.91 8.75 -17.40
CA THR A 96 -7.99 10.09 -17.99
C THR A 96 -7.22 11.05 -17.11
N LEU A 97 -6.36 11.87 -17.70
CA LEU A 97 -5.61 12.94 -17.02
C LEU A 97 -5.64 14.23 -17.84
N GLY A 98 -5.63 15.37 -17.16
CA GLY A 98 -5.51 16.68 -17.79
C GLY A 98 -5.34 17.81 -16.78
N HIS A 99 -4.63 18.88 -17.15
CA HIS A 99 -4.56 20.09 -16.31
C HIS A 99 -5.75 21.01 -16.47
N ASN A 100 -6.52 20.82 -17.52
CA ASN A 100 -7.78 21.52 -17.74
C ASN A 100 -8.79 20.60 -18.43
N ARG A 101 -10.08 20.99 -18.42
CA ARG A 101 -11.17 20.15 -18.91
C ARG A 101 -11.17 19.99 -20.43
N ASP A 102 -10.56 20.91 -21.15
CA ASP A 102 -10.49 20.92 -22.62
C ASP A 102 -9.28 20.16 -23.16
N ASP A 103 -8.38 19.71 -22.25
CA ASP A 103 -7.15 18.99 -22.57
C ASP A 103 -7.06 17.68 -21.75
N LEU A 104 -8.05 16.82 -21.94
CA LEU A 104 -8.11 15.51 -21.30
C LEU A 104 -7.55 14.43 -22.21
N HIS A 105 -6.62 13.64 -21.70
CA HIS A 105 -5.96 12.54 -22.38
C HIS A 105 -6.36 11.21 -21.76
N VAL A 106 -6.70 10.22 -22.58
CA VAL A 106 -7.12 8.88 -22.15
C VAL A 106 -6.03 7.87 -22.47
N PHE A 107 -5.59 7.15 -21.45
CA PHE A 107 -4.58 6.09 -21.52
C PHE A 107 -5.23 4.75 -21.19
N ARG A 108 -4.95 3.70 -21.97
CA ARG A 108 -5.54 2.36 -21.83
C ARG A 108 -4.51 1.36 -21.35
N PHE A 109 -4.93 0.53 -20.38
CA PHE A 109 -4.09 -0.51 -19.79
C PHE A 109 -4.88 -1.81 -19.65
N ASN A 110 -4.19 -2.92 -19.89
CA ASN A 110 -4.61 -4.29 -19.57
C ASN A 110 -3.65 -4.96 -18.57
N GLU A 111 -2.73 -4.19 -18.04
CA GLU A 111 -1.79 -4.54 -16.98
C GLU A 111 -1.94 -3.57 -15.81
N SER A 112 -1.43 -3.94 -14.65
CA SER A 112 -1.46 -3.09 -13.48
C SER A 112 -0.80 -1.75 -13.73
N VAL A 113 -1.40 -0.69 -13.20
CA VAL A 113 -0.95 0.69 -13.40
C VAL A 113 -1.01 1.48 -12.11
N SER A 114 0.00 2.31 -11.90
CA SER A 114 0.00 3.35 -10.86
C SER A 114 0.03 4.72 -11.50
N VAL A 115 -0.72 5.63 -10.91
CA VAL A 115 -0.92 6.99 -11.40
C VAL A 115 -0.61 7.97 -10.29
N TYR A 116 0.21 8.97 -10.56
CA TYR A 116 0.37 10.13 -9.70
C TYR A 116 -0.53 11.25 -10.25
N VAL A 117 -1.43 11.73 -9.40
CA VAL A 117 -2.37 12.82 -9.74
C VAL A 117 -2.00 14.03 -8.89
N GLU A 118 -1.58 15.10 -9.51
CA GLU A 118 -1.26 16.35 -8.84
C GLU A 118 -2.52 17.05 -8.32
N LYS A 119 -2.35 17.88 -7.30
CA LYS A 119 -3.42 18.79 -6.87
C LYS A 119 -3.84 19.70 -8.02
N GLY A 120 -5.14 19.80 -8.26
CA GLY A 120 -5.74 20.61 -9.36
C GLY A 120 -5.83 19.87 -10.70
N MET A 121 -5.21 18.70 -10.82
CA MET A 121 -5.32 17.89 -12.04
C MET A 121 -6.70 17.26 -12.15
N PHE A 122 -7.26 17.24 -13.36
CA PHE A 122 -8.45 16.47 -13.69
C PHE A 122 -8.07 15.01 -13.91
N TYR A 123 -8.86 14.10 -13.39
CA TYR A 123 -8.62 12.66 -13.55
C TYR A 123 -9.92 11.86 -13.57
N ASN A 124 -9.86 10.70 -14.19
CA ASN A 124 -10.89 9.67 -14.13
C ASN A 124 -10.27 8.28 -14.20
N ILE A 125 -10.93 7.32 -13.59
CA ILE A 125 -10.67 5.90 -13.72
C ILE A 125 -11.93 5.25 -14.28
N ASN A 126 -11.81 4.64 -15.44
CA ASN A 126 -12.88 3.92 -16.10
C ASN A 126 -12.47 2.47 -16.30
N VAL A 127 -12.97 1.58 -15.45
CA VAL A 127 -12.81 0.14 -15.63
C VAL A 127 -13.79 -0.30 -16.69
N THR A 128 -13.30 -0.59 -17.88
CA THR A 128 -14.14 -0.91 -19.05
C THR A 128 -14.46 -2.39 -19.15
N LYS A 129 -13.59 -3.24 -18.56
CA LYS A 129 -13.73 -4.69 -18.59
C LYS A 129 -13.14 -5.34 -17.35
N ILE A 130 -13.81 -6.40 -16.87
CA ILE A 130 -13.32 -7.34 -15.85
C ILE A 130 -13.56 -8.74 -16.39
N ASP A 131 -12.50 -9.53 -16.49
CA ASP A 131 -12.58 -10.87 -17.09
C ASP A 131 -13.35 -11.86 -16.21
N SER A 132 -13.30 -11.68 -14.88
CA SER A 132 -14.05 -12.51 -13.94
C SER A 132 -14.38 -11.74 -12.64
N PRO A 133 -15.64 -11.72 -12.21
CA PRO A 133 -16.04 -11.15 -10.91
C PRO A 133 -15.38 -11.85 -9.70
N ALA A 134 -14.94 -13.12 -9.87
CA ALA A 134 -14.21 -13.86 -8.85
C ALA A 134 -12.75 -13.40 -8.70
N ARG A 135 -12.27 -12.56 -9.62
CA ARG A 135 -10.96 -11.92 -9.60
C ARG A 135 -11.13 -10.42 -9.81
N PRO A 136 -11.70 -9.72 -8.83
CA PRO A 136 -11.97 -8.29 -8.93
C PRO A 136 -10.66 -7.50 -9.05
N ILE A 137 -10.71 -6.38 -9.74
CA ILE A 137 -9.58 -5.44 -9.80
C ILE A 137 -9.36 -4.87 -8.41
N HIS A 138 -8.13 -4.91 -7.92
CA HIS A 138 -7.74 -4.32 -6.66
C HIS A 138 -7.41 -2.84 -6.86
N TYR A 139 -8.22 -1.98 -6.27
CA TYR A 139 -8.05 -0.53 -6.26
C TYR A 139 -7.35 -0.10 -4.98
N ASN A 140 -6.34 0.72 -5.11
CA ASN A 140 -5.68 1.36 -3.99
C ASN A 140 -5.47 2.84 -4.25
N GLU A 141 -5.85 3.68 -3.30
CA GLU A 141 -5.65 5.13 -3.34
C GLU A 141 -4.89 5.59 -2.11
N LEU A 142 -3.81 6.33 -2.30
CA LEU A 142 -3.16 7.12 -1.26
C LEU A 142 -3.46 8.58 -1.54
N VAL A 143 -4.19 9.22 -0.63
CA VAL A 143 -4.43 10.66 -0.64
C VAL A 143 -3.46 11.32 0.33
N TYR A 144 -2.71 12.30 -0.16
CA TYR A 144 -1.84 13.09 0.69
C TYR A 144 -2.67 14.08 1.50
N GLY A 145 -2.33 14.23 2.79
CA GLY A 145 -2.88 15.30 3.62
C GLY A 145 -2.21 16.65 3.33
N ASP A 146 -2.34 17.57 4.28
CA ASP A 146 -1.77 18.92 4.18
C ASP A 146 -0.23 18.99 4.23
N ILE A 147 0.44 17.85 4.40
CA ILE A 147 1.90 17.71 4.48
C ILE A 147 2.50 17.38 3.10
N ILE A 148 2.01 18.02 2.05
CA ILE A 148 2.68 17.93 0.77
C ILE A 148 3.74 19.02 0.75
N PRO A 149 5.05 18.67 0.67
CA PRO A 149 6.07 19.64 0.32
C PRO A 149 5.65 20.30 -1.00
N GLU A 150 5.96 21.56 -1.18
CA GLU A 150 5.75 22.25 -2.46
C GLU A 150 6.16 21.34 -3.60
N ALA A 151 5.26 21.11 -4.54
CA ALA A 151 5.39 20.11 -5.58
C ALA A 151 6.74 20.23 -6.28
N ALA A 152 7.58 19.22 -6.12
CA ALA A 152 8.69 19.06 -7.03
C ALA A 152 8.09 18.79 -8.42
N GLU A 153 8.67 19.38 -9.44
CA GLU A 153 8.30 19.08 -10.82
C GLU A 153 8.42 17.55 -11.03
N VAL A 154 7.37 16.94 -11.52
CA VAL A 154 7.40 15.53 -11.86
C VAL A 154 8.42 15.33 -12.98
N ALA A 155 9.56 14.73 -12.66
CA ALA A 155 10.60 14.46 -13.61
C ALA A 155 10.18 13.33 -14.56
N GLY A 156 10.33 13.54 -15.85
CA GLY A 156 10.08 12.53 -16.87
C GLY A 156 10.33 13.11 -18.26
N GLU A 157 10.79 12.26 -19.16
CA GLU A 157 10.88 12.66 -20.57
C GLU A 157 9.46 12.84 -21.11
N ASP A 158 9.22 13.98 -21.74
CA ASP A 158 8.00 14.24 -22.50
C ASP A 158 8.09 13.47 -23.82
N ILE A 159 7.58 12.24 -23.82
CA ILE A 159 7.55 11.38 -25.02
C ILE A 159 6.26 11.67 -25.83
N GLY A 160 6.01 12.93 -26.15
CA GLY A 160 4.93 13.34 -27.07
C GLY A 160 3.50 13.27 -26.52
N GLU A 161 3.31 12.69 -25.33
CA GLU A 161 2.05 12.66 -24.58
C GLU A 161 2.34 13.14 -23.17
N GLY A 162 2.40 14.45 -22.93
CA GLY A 162 2.91 15.11 -21.73
C GLY A 162 2.42 14.57 -20.37
N TYR A 163 1.32 13.82 -20.36
CA TYR A 163 0.79 13.19 -19.16
C TYR A 163 1.31 11.77 -18.90
N ARG A 164 2.05 11.17 -19.84
CA ARG A 164 2.55 9.79 -19.66
C ARG A 164 3.56 9.67 -18.53
N LYS A 165 4.26 10.73 -18.18
CA LYS A 165 5.16 10.80 -17.03
C LYS A 165 4.46 10.50 -15.69
N TYR A 166 3.15 10.76 -15.59
CA TYR A 166 2.33 10.48 -14.42
C TYR A 166 1.87 9.02 -14.30
N LEU A 167 2.25 8.15 -15.24
CA LEU A 167 1.79 6.77 -15.34
C LEU A 167 2.96 5.80 -15.30
N LYS A 168 2.86 4.76 -14.48
CA LYS A 168 3.80 3.62 -14.43
C LYS A 168 3.00 2.34 -14.48
N SER A 169 3.38 1.38 -15.33
CA SER A 169 2.60 0.16 -15.50
C SER A 169 3.45 -1.10 -15.65
N GLY A 170 2.83 -2.25 -15.43
CA GLY A 170 3.39 -3.57 -15.64
C GLY A 170 4.66 -3.82 -14.83
N LYS A 171 5.69 -4.32 -15.48
CA LYS A 171 6.94 -4.75 -14.84
C LYS A 171 7.69 -3.65 -14.08
N VAL A 172 7.44 -2.38 -14.38
CA VAL A 172 8.04 -1.26 -13.64
C VAL A 172 7.57 -1.24 -12.18
N LEU A 173 6.38 -1.77 -11.90
CA LEU A 173 5.83 -1.86 -10.55
C LEU A 173 6.39 -3.07 -9.77
N HIS A 174 7.11 -3.98 -10.41
CA HIS A 174 7.62 -5.19 -9.78
C HIS A 174 8.98 -4.96 -9.14
N ALA A 175 9.07 -5.14 -7.83
CA ALA A 175 10.33 -5.12 -7.10
C ALA A 175 11.05 -6.48 -7.23
N VAL A 176 11.93 -6.61 -8.22
CA VAL A 176 12.58 -7.90 -8.58
C VAL A 176 13.66 -8.37 -7.61
N ASN A 177 14.19 -7.49 -6.76
CA ASN A 177 15.32 -7.78 -5.88
C ASN A 177 14.91 -7.94 -4.41
N GLN A 178 13.68 -8.36 -4.15
CA GLN A 178 13.23 -8.58 -2.77
C GLN A 178 13.66 -9.95 -2.26
N PRO A 179 14.12 -10.06 -1.00
CA PRO A 179 14.32 -11.35 -0.36
C PRO A 179 12.98 -12.09 -0.22
N HIS A 180 13.04 -13.41 -0.09
CA HIS A 180 11.85 -14.27 0.15
C HIS A 180 10.88 -14.42 -1.03
N HIS A 181 11.34 -14.19 -2.27
CA HIS A 181 10.52 -14.30 -3.47
C HIS A 181 9.94 -15.72 -3.73
N GLU A 182 10.40 -16.74 -3.03
CA GLU A 182 9.87 -18.10 -3.11
C GLU A 182 8.50 -18.28 -2.43
N VAL A 183 8.14 -17.40 -1.48
CA VAL A 183 6.86 -17.45 -0.74
C VAL A 183 6.09 -16.13 -0.79
N ILE A 184 6.74 -15.07 -1.29
CA ILE A 184 6.15 -13.74 -1.48
C ILE A 184 6.19 -13.43 -2.97
N TYR A 185 5.02 -13.36 -3.61
CA TYR A 185 5.02 -13.26 -5.05
C TYR A 185 3.74 -12.64 -5.63
N PRO A 186 3.86 -11.69 -6.55
CA PRO A 186 4.98 -10.77 -6.78
C PRO A 186 4.99 -9.63 -5.76
N VAL A 187 6.14 -9.09 -5.45
CA VAL A 187 6.22 -7.85 -4.68
C VAL A 187 5.95 -6.67 -5.60
N ILE A 188 4.92 -5.90 -5.28
CA ILE A 188 4.62 -4.65 -5.96
C ILE A 188 5.18 -3.49 -5.16
N TYR A 189 5.83 -2.57 -5.84
CA TYR A 189 6.39 -1.35 -5.29
C TYR A 189 5.89 -0.13 -6.04
N VAL A 190 5.44 0.86 -5.30
CA VAL A 190 5.10 2.18 -5.82
C VAL A 190 5.67 3.23 -4.88
N GLY A 191 6.49 4.12 -5.41
CA GLY A 191 7.08 5.21 -4.64
C GLY A 191 7.07 6.52 -5.41
N SER A 192 6.95 7.64 -4.69
CA SER A 192 7.00 8.98 -5.26
C SER A 192 8.23 9.22 -6.13
N PRO A 193 9.42 8.71 -5.79
CA PRO A 193 10.60 8.84 -6.67
C PRO A 193 10.43 8.28 -8.08
N MET A 194 9.54 7.27 -8.27
CA MET A 194 9.25 6.74 -9.62
C MET A 194 8.61 7.77 -10.55
N PHE A 195 7.99 8.79 -9.97
CA PHE A 195 7.34 9.89 -10.69
C PHE A 195 8.16 11.19 -10.62
N GLY A 196 9.37 11.15 -10.02
CA GLY A 196 10.18 12.34 -9.79
C GLY A 196 9.62 13.29 -8.72
N ALA A 197 8.64 12.83 -7.96
CA ALA A 197 8.05 13.62 -6.89
C ALA A 197 8.97 13.65 -5.66
N ALA A 198 8.95 14.77 -4.92
CA ALA A 198 9.87 14.99 -3.79
C ALA A 198 9.43 14.29 -2.51
N GLU A 199 8.17 13.89 -2.42
CA GLU A 199 7.65 13.26 -1.21
C GLU A 199 8.32 11.89 -1.01
N PRO A 200 8.87 11.63 0.18
CA PRO A 200 9.57 10.39 0.43
C PRO A 200 8.63 9.23 0.78
N ILE A 201 7.56 9.06 0.01
CA ILE A 201 6.56 8.01 0.29
C ILE A 201 6.75 6.84 -0.65
N ARG A 202 6.68 5.65 -0.08
CA ARG A 202 6.67 4.39 -0.81
C ARG A 202 5.64 3.44 -0.22
N ARG A 203 5.13 2.55 -1.06
CA ARG A 203 4.22 1.48 -0.69
C ARG A 203 4.68 0.18 -1.32
N THR A 204 4.56 -0.89 -0.57
CA THR A 204 4.80 -2.24 -1.07
C THR A 204 3.56 -3.11 -0.84
N TRP A 205 3.34 -4.08 -1.70
CA TRP A 205 2.35 -5.13 -1.52
C TRP A 205 3.05 -6.46 -1.69
N MET A 206 3.01 -7.26 -0.63
CA MET A 206 3.63 -8.56 -0.54
C MET A 206 2.57 -9.62 -0.22
N PRO A 207 2.05 -10.33 -1.23
CA PRO A 207 1.12 -11.43 -0.97
C PRO A 207 1.89 -12.62 -0.40
N VAL A 208 1.59 -12.97 0.85
CA VAL A 208 2.20 -14.10 1.54
C VAL A 208 1.25 -15.29 1.47
N SER A 209 1.61 -16.31 0.70
CA SER A 209 0.76 -17.45 0.35
C SER A 209 1.09 -18.74 1.10
N GLU A 210 2.14 -18.75 1.92
CA GLU A 210 2.56 -19.88 2.75
C GLU A 210 3.07 -19.40 4.10
N PRO A 211 3.05 -20.22 5.15
CA PRO A 211 3.68 -19.91 6.43
C PRO A 211 5.14 -19.49 6.23
N HIS A 212 5.51 -18.35 6.78
CA HIS A 212 6.81 -17.74 6.55
C HIS A 212 7.17 -16.74 7.66
N THR A 213 8.46 -16.46 7.81
CA THR A 213 8.96 -15.40 8.71
C THR A 213 9.63 -14.31 7.90
N LEU A 214 9.09 -13.10 7.97
CA LEU A 214 9.71 -11.90 7.43
C LEU A 214 10.46 -11.15 8.52
N ALA A 215 11.58 -10.52 8.13
CA ALA A 215 12.39 -9.73 9.04
C ALA A 215 12.61 -10.46 10.37
N ASN A 216 13.38 -11.55 10.33
CA ASN A 216 13.56 -12.50 11.42
C ASN A 216 14.26 -11.96 12.68
N LYS A 217 14.64 -10.68 12.68
CA LYS A 217 15.25 -9.98 13.82
C LYS A 217 14.53 -8.67 14.10
N ALA A 218 14.43 -8.31 15.37
CA ALA A 218 13.94 -7.01 15.76
C ALA A 218 14.86 -5.89 15.30
N HIS A 219 14.26 -4.79 14.85
CA HIS A 219 14.94 -3.59 14.39
C HIS A 219 14.04 -2.38 14.55
N TYR A 220 14.56 -1.19 14.35
CA TYR A 220 13.77 0.02 14.19
C TYR A 220 14.28 0.84 13.00
N HIS A 221 13.41 1.69 12.47
CA HIS A 221 13.75 2.66 11.43
C HIS A 221 13.87 4.08 12.00
N LYS A 222 14.62 4.91 11.30
CA LYS A 222 14.73 6.36 11.60
C LYS A 222 13.63 7.18 10.92
N TYR A 223 12.74 6.52 10.18
CA TYR A 223 11.59 7.09 9.52
C TYR A 223 10.30 6.48 10.06
N LEU A 224 9.19 7.11 9.68
CA LEU A 224 7.86 6.64 10.01
C LEU A 224 7.37 5.64 8.98
N GLU A 225 6.69 4.60 9.44
CA GLU A 225 5.98 3.67 8.56
C GLU A 225 4.65 3.20 9.17
N TYR A 226 3.80 2.67 8.30
CA TYR A 226 2.65 1.88 8.68
C TYR A 226 2.85 0.46 8.15
N ILE A 227 2.69 -0.50 9.03
CA ILE A 227 2.67 -1.91 8.71
C ILE A 227 1.22 -2.37 8.70
N VAL A 228 0.79 -2.93 7.59
CA VAL A 228 -0.60 -3.26 7.33
C VAL A 228 -0.71 -4.71 6.92
N PHE A 229 -1.57 -5.45 7.60
CA PHE A 229 -1.96 -6.81 7.24
C PHE A 229 -3.43 -6.81 6.87
N TYR A 230 -3.79 -7.32 5.69
CA TYR A 230 -5.17 -7.47 5.29
C TYR A 230 -5.38 -8.71 4.43
N GLY A 231 -6.62 -9.24 4.48
CA GLY A 231 -7.00 -10.42 3.71
C GLY A 231 -7.40 -10.06 2.27
N THR A 232 -7.39 -11.06 1.41
CA THR A 232 -7.75 -10.94 -0.01
C THR A 232 -9.15 -11.46 -0.33
N ASN A 233 -9.95 -11.75 0.70
CA ASN A 233 -11.35 -12.12 0.50
C ASN A 233 -12.22 -10.85 0.42
N PRO A 234 -12.73 -10.48 -0.76
CA PRO A 234 -13.54 -9.26 -0.90
C PRO A 234 -14.88 -9.34 -0.17
N ASP A 235 -15.42 -10.55 0.06
CA ASP A 235 -16.69 -10.74 0.77
C ASP A 235 -16.57 -10.52 2.28
N ASP A 236 -15.36 -10.64 2.83
CA ASP A 236 -15.06 -10.37 4.23
C ASP A 236 -13.68 -9.72 4.37
N PRO A 237 -13.59 -8.39 4.21
CA PRO A 237 -12.33 -7.65 4.31
C PRO A 237 -11.77 -7.61 5.73
N LEU A 238 -12.54 -8.04 6.74
CA LEU A 238 -12.05 -8.17 8.11
C LEU A 238 -11.25 -9.44 8.31
N ASP A 239 -11.61 -10.51 7.62
CA ASP A 239 -10.91 -11.79 7.73
C ASP A 239 -9.53 -11.72 7.10
N LEU A 240 -8.50 -11.92 7.91
CA LEU A 240 -7.11 -11.90 7.43
C LEU A 240 -6.77 -13.05 6.48
N GLY A 241 -7.49 -14.17 6.58
CA GLY A 241 -7.18 -15.39 5.80
C GLY A 241 -6.12 -16.28 6.45
N GLY A 242 -5.70 -15.99 7.68
CA GLY A 242 -4.70 -16.73 8.42
C GLY A 242 -4.34 -16.07 9.75
N ILE A 243 -3.15 -16.37 10.25
CA ILE A 243 -2.63 -15.83 11.51
C ILE A 243 -1.24 -15.25 11.28
N VAL A 244 -1.03 -14.03 11.78
CA VAL A 244 0.27 -13.36 11.83
C VAL A 244 0.63 -13.05 13.29
N GLU A 245 1.86 -13.36 13.66
CA GLU A 245 2.45 -12.91 14.92
C GLU A 245 3.43 -11.77 14.61
N PHE A 246 3.13 -10.60 15.13
CA PHE A 246 3.95 -9.42 14.92
C PHE A 246 4.54 -8.91 16.23
N THR A 247 5.85 -8.84 16.30
CA THR A 247 6.58 -8.37 17.47
C THR A 247 6.84 -6.88 17.39
N ILE A 248 6.52 -6.12 18.44
CA ILE A 248 6.70 -4.67 18.47
C ILE A 248 6.84 -4.17 19.93
N GLY A 249 7.62 -3.10 20.14
CA GLY A 249 7.80 -2.50 21.47
C GLY A 249 8.55 -1.18 21.45
N GLU A 250 8.43 -0.43 22.55
CA GLU A 250 9.13 0.88 22.71
C GLU A 250 10.65 0.69 22.93
N ASN A 251 11.07 -0.47 23.43
CA ASN A 251 12.47 -0.80 23.71
C ASN A 251 12.77 -2.23 23.30
N GLU A 252 14.02 -2.55 23.04
CA GLU A 252 14.48 -3.89 22.69
C GLU A 252 14.21 -4.95 23.78
N ASP A 253 14.21 -4.53 25.04
CA ASP A 253 13.99 -5.40 26.21
C ASP A 253 12.49 -5.58 26.54
N ASP A 254 11.59 -4.87 25.88
CA ASP A 254 10.14 -4.85 26.18
C ASP A 254 9.29 -5.06 24.92
N LEU A 255 9.68 -6.05 24.14
CA LEU A 255 8.96 -6.45 22.94
C LEU A 255 7.72 -7.29 23.28
N THR A 256 6.64 -7.04 22.59
CA THR A 256 5.36 -7.76 22.72
C THR A 256 4.98 -8.37 21.40
N VAL A 257 4.52 -9.61 21.44
CA VAL A 257 3.97 -10.31 20.27
C VAL A 257 2.46 -10.06 20.20
N PHE A 258 2.00 -9.54 19.09
CA PHE A 258 0.59 -9.41 18.74
C PHE A 258 0.19 -10.54 17.81
N THR A 259 -0.78 -11.37 18.23
CA THR A 259 -1.38 -12.37 17.36
C THR A 259 -2.57 -11.75 16.64
N ILE A 260 -2.52 -11.79 15.31
CA ILE A 260 -3.40 -11.06 14.41
C ILE A 260 -4.16 -12.09 13.56
N ASP A 261 -5.48 -12.10 13.62
CA ASP A 261 -6.39 -12.92 12.80
C ASP A 261 -7.37 -12.09 11.96
N LYS A 262 -7.28 -10.75 12.09
CA LYS A 262 -8.11 -9.78 11.39
C LYS A 262 -7.26 -8.72 10.71
N SER A 263 -7.81 -8.09 9.67
CA SER A 263 -7.17 -6.94 9.05
C SER A 263 -6.78 -5.89 10.09
N THR A 264 -5.49 -5.56 10.14
CA THR A 264 -4.88 -4.79 11.22
C THR A 264 -3.78 -3.90 10.65
N GLN A 265 -3.64 -2.72 11.21
CA GLN A 265 -2.59 -1.76 10.89
C GLN A 265 -1.85 -1.33 12.15
N PHE A 266 -0.56 -1.16 11.99
CA PHE A 266 0.35 -0.67 13.02
C PHE A 266 0.97 0.64 12.57
N PHE A 267 0.97 1.63 13.46
CA PHE A 267 1.77 2.81 13.33
C PHE A 267 3.14 2.58 13.96
N VAL A 268 4.19 2.66 13.16
CA VAL A 268 5.58 2.48 13.57
C VAL A 268 6.29 3.83 13.47
N LYS A 269 6.36 4.54 14.61
CA LYS A 269 7.11 5.80 14.69
C LYS A 269 8.61 5.54 14.57
N PRO A 270 9.43 6.56 14.21
CA PRO A 270 10.89 6.45 14.28
C PRO A 270 11.36 5.96 15.65
N GLY A 271 12.25 4.97 15.66
CA GLY A 271 12.79 4.36 16.86
C GLY A 271 11.92 3.33 17.56
N LEU A 272 10.73 2.99 17.03
CA LEU A 272 9.91 1.93 17.57
C LEU A 272 10.43 0.56 17.09
N TRP A 273 10.83 -0.29 18.02
CA TRP A 273 11.31 -1.63 17.73
C TRP A 273 10.20 -2.52 17.20
N HIS A 274 10.45 -3.24 16.14
CA HIS A 274 9.49 -4.16 15.54
C HIS A 274 10.18 -5.32 14.82
N SER A 275 9.37 -6.32 14.43
CA SER A 275 9.80 -7.62 13.90
C SER A 275 10.36 -8.56 14.98
N PRO A 276 10.34 -9.89 14.73
CA PRO A 276 9.92 -10.56 13.50
C PRO A 276 8.42 -10.47 13.21
N MET A 277 8.07 -10.72 11.92
CA MET A 277 6.72 -10.98 11.45
C MET A 277 6.62 -12.45 11.05
N VAL A 278 5.82 -13.22 11.78
CA VAL A 278 5.65 -14.67 11.55
C VAL A 278 4.25 -14.93 11.02
N PHE A 279 4.15 -15.29 9.75
CA PHE A 279 2.92 -15.79 9.14
C PHE A 279 2.79 -17.26 9.51
N SER A 280 2.13 -17.55 10.64
CA SER A 280 2.07 -18.91 11.21
C SER A 280 1.00 -19.77 10.56
N GLU A 281 -0.05 -19.16 9.99
CA GLU A 281 -1.12 -19.84 9.27
C GLU A 281 -1.54 -19.06 8.03
N ILE A 282 -1.66 -19.75 6.90
CA ILE A 282 -2.31 -19.27 5.67
C ILE A 282 -3.39 -20.30 5.33
N ARG A 283 -4.67 -19.91 5.40
CA ARG A 283 -5.79 -20.85 5.21
C ARG A 283 -6.05 -21.25 3.77
N ASP A 284 -5.75 -20.33 2.82
CA ASP A 284 -5.91 -20.59 1.39
C ASP A 284 -4.80 -19.88 0.62
N ARG A 285 -3.94 -20.64 -0.06
CA ARG A 285 -2.83 -20.10 -0.87
C ARG A 285 -3.29 -19.17 -1.99
N ASN A 286 -4.52 -19.36 -2.49
CA ASN A 286 -5.10 -18.50 -3.52
C ASN A 286 -5.72 -17.22 -2.95
N LYS A 287 -5.83 -17.15 -1.63
CA LYS A 287 -6.27 -15.97 -0.87
C LYS A 287 -5.20 -15.61 0.18
N PRO A 288 -4.02 -15.19 -0.27
CA PRO A 288 -2.89 -14.90 0.63
C PRO A 288 -3.21 -13.74 1.57
N ILE A 289 -2.43 -13.65 2.65
CA ILE A 289 -2.38 -12.44 3.45
C ILE A 289 -1.55 -11.40 2.70
N ILE A 290 -2.05 -10.18 2.60
CA ILE A 290 -1.27 -9.06 2.09
C ILE A 290 -0.56 -8.38 3.25
N PHE A 291 0.75 -8.39 3.20
CA PHE A 291 1.59 -7.47 3.96
C PHE A 291 1.83 -6.23 3.10
N CYS A 292 1.42 -5.08 3.59
CA CYS A 292 1.66 -3.81 2.94
C CYS A 292 2.45 -2.90 3.89
N GLU A 293 3.53 -2.33 3.38
CA GLU A 293 4.30 -1.31 4.05
C GLU A 293 4.02 0.04 3.39
N VAL A 294 3.73 1.05 4.18
CA VAL A 294 3.63 2.44 3.75
C VAL A 294 4.67 3.23 4.51
N SER A 295 5.78 3.56 3.86
CA SER A 295 6.93 4.20 4.50
C SER A 295 7.10 5.63 4.05
N TYR A 296 7.45 6.49 5.00
CA TYR A 296 7.79 7.89 4.80
C TYR A 296 9.31 8.04 4.98
N ALA A 297 10.06 7.51 4.02
CA ALA A 297 11.51 7.45 4.07
C ALA A 297 12.15 8.23 2.92
N PRO A 298 13.17 9.06 3.19
CA PRO A 298 13.99 9.61 2.13
C PRO A 298 14.79 8.48 1.45
N GLY A 299 14.47 8.21 0.21
CA GLY A 299 15.10 7.13 -0.56
C GLY A 299 14.61 5.72 -0.17
N PHE A 300 15.31 4.70 -0.63
CA PHE A 300 15.04 3.28 -0.36
C PHE A 300 15.56 2.81 0.99
N GLY A 301 15.29 3.48 2.10
CA GLY A 301 15.67 2.99 3.43
C GLY A 301 17.05 2.34 3.44
N GLY A 302 18.09 3.10 3.08
CA GLY A 302 19.46 2.58 3.04
C GLY A 302 19.88 1.98 4.39
N PRO A 303 20.99 1.24 4.47
CA PRO A 303 21.45 0.58 5.67
C PRO A 303 21.59 1.53 6.87
N ASP A 304 21.79 2.82 6.61
CA ASP A 304 21.89 3.86 7.65
C ASP A 304 20.53 4.26 8.27
N GLN A 305 19.40 3.81 7.71
CA GLN A 305 18.06 4.13 8.17
C GLN A 305 17.48 3.04 9.09
N THR A 306 18.09 1.86 9.13
CA THR A 306 17.62 0.71 9.92
C THR A 306 18.67 0.32 10.97
N VAL A 307 18.24 0.14 12.22
CA VAL A 307 19.09 -0.30 13.34
C VAL A 307 18.60 -1.66 13.82
N TRP A 308 19.46 -2.68 13.77
CA TRP A 308 19.17 -4.05 14.17
C TRP A 308 19.49 -4.27 15.64
N ILE A 309 18.78 -5.18 16.30
CA ILE A 309 18.91 -5.47 17.74
C ILE A 309 20.35 -5.88 18.15
N ASP A 310 21.08 -6.53 17.26
CA ASP A 310 22.49 -6.93 17.45
C ASP A 310 23.47 -6.11 16.59
N GLY A 311 22.99 -5.04 15.96
CA GLY A 311 23.77 -4.23 15.04
C GLY A 311 24.10 -4.90 13.70
N ILE A 312 23.61 -6.13 13.45
CA ILE A 312 23.93 -6.93 12.28
C ILE A 312 22.68 -7.16 11.43
N SER A 313 22.67 -6.61 10.20
CA SER A 313 21.61 -6.88 9.22
C SER A 313 21.56 -8.39 8.88
N PRO A 314 20.38 -9.02 8.90
CA PRO A 314 20.22 -10.39 8.42
C PRO A 314 20.24 -10.50 6.89
N TYR A 315 20.20 -9.37 6.20
CA TYR A 315 20.20 -9.31 4.74
C TYR A 315 21.58 -9.03 4.18
N PRO A 316 21.95 -9.60 3.03
CA PRO A 316 23.18 -9.23 2.36
C PRO A 316 23.14 -7.73 2.01
N PRO A 317 24.32 -7.07 1.94
CA PRO A 317 24.38 -5.69 1.49
C PRO A 317 23.76 -5.59 0.09
N ALA A 318 23.00 -4.52 -0.14
CA ALA A 318 22.44 -4.26 -1.47
C ALA A 318 23.58 -4.24 -2.50
N PRO A 319 23.38 -4.85 -3.69
CA PRO A 319 24.37 -4.73 -4.75
C PRO A 319 24.61 -3.26 -5.05
N PRO A 320 25.86 -2.86 -5.37
CA PRO A 320 26.16 -1.48 -5.73
C PRO A 320 25.23 -1.05 -6.89
N GLU A 321 24.65 0.12 -6.77
CA GLU A 321 23.91 0.75 -7.87
C GLU A 321 24.90 0.96 -9.05
N ASN A 322 24.61 0.34 -10.20
CA ASN A 322 25.37 0.52 -11.44
C ASN A 322 24.85 1.73 -12.20
#